data_908dc6fb92ad49bbdb85a185e6a0e03e
#
_entry.id   908dc6fb92ad49bbdb85a185e6a0e03e
#
_cell.length_a   1.000
_cell.length_b   1.000
_cell.length_c   1.000
_cell.angle_alpha   90.00
_cell.angle_beta   90.00
_cell.angle_gamma   90.00
#
_symmetry.space_group_name_H-M   'P 1'
#
loop_
_entity.id
_entity.type
_entity.pdbx_description
1 polymer ?
#
loop_
_entity_poly.entity_id
_entity_poly.type
_entity_poly.pdbx_seq_one_letter_code
_entity_poly.pdbx_strand_id
1 'polypeptide(L)'
;MKAEVVLTPTESKKLISDAVLSLDCVKNALENGTVAIHPSSSTVFIYEKLTGRMPGGLFVCGVVNEKGLAGSLEAVEMIRSRGLGKHDPREVSKETWVFEKGELRTGIPLGEILDNLTGDDVYIKGCNALDPYGKAGVLFSNPAGGGGTIGKVMAARRKQDFRVLFPVGLEKLIPVSINEAARAIGFMKADLAMGIPAALFPVDGTVITEVSALEALYGVRATPISAGSIGGTGGCVTLVIEGEEPEVRECFSYLLLIKGAKLPELHLPPEDGPVYPKLSI
;
A
#
# COMPACT_ATOMS: atom_id res chain seq x y z
N MET A 1 -19.73 7.50 -24.45
CA MET A 1 -19.31 8.86 -24.01
C MET A 1 -17.84 8.84 -23.64
N LYS A 2 -17.13 9.98 -23.73
CA LYS A 2 -15.77 10.15 -23.23
C LYS A 2 -15.69 11.35 -22.29
N ALA A 3 -14.87 11.22 -21.23
CA ALA A 3 -14.53 12.33 -20.35
C ALA A 3 -13.04 12.26 -20.00
N GLU A 4 -12.43 13.42 -19.76
CA GLU A 4 -11.08 13.56 -19.26
C GLU A 4 -11.12 13.90 -17.77
N VAL A 5 -10.31 13.19 -16.97
CA VAL A 5 -10.27 13.34 -15.54
C VAL A 5 -8.83 13.37 -15.05
N VAL A 6 -8.59 14.12 -13.98
CA VAL A 6 -7.28 14.20 -13.32
C VAL A 6 -7.45 13.77 -11.86
N LEU A 7 -6.57 12.91 -11.39
CA LEU A 7 -6.54 12.45 -10.00
C LEU A 7 -5.19 12.75 -9.37
N THR A 8 -5.20 13.34 -8.19
CA THR A 8 -4.03 13.41 -7.32
C THR A 8 -3.74 12.03 -6.74
N PRO A 9 -2.52 11.76 -6.24
CA PRO A 9 -2.21 10.49 -5.57
C PRO A 9 -3.17 10.14 -4.43
N THR A 10 -3.68 11.14 -3.71
CA THR A 10 -4.62 10.93 -2.60
C THR A 10 -6.02 10.56 -3.09
N GLU A 11 -6.51 11.24 -4.12
CA GLU A 11 -7.79 10.91 -4.77
C GLU A 11 -7.74 9.52 -5.40
N SER A 12 -6.64 9.16 -6.07
CA SER A 12 -6.37 7.81 -6.58
C SER A 12 -6.47 6.74 -5.48
N LYS A 13 -5.84 6.98 -4.33
CA LYS A 13 -5.90 6.04 -3.19
C LYS A 13 -7.32 5.87 -2.64
N LYS A 14 -8.11 6.94 -2.61
CA LYS A 14 -9.51 6.87 -2.19
C LYS A 14 -10.35 6.07 -3.17
N LEU A 15 -10.24 6.33 -4.47
CA LEU A 15 -10.89 5.56 -5.54
C LEU A 15 -10.52 4.07 -5.47
N ILE A 16 -9.23 3.76 -5.39
CA ILE A 16 -8.73 2.37 -5.33
C ILE A 16 -9.23 1.66 -4.06
N SER A 17 -9.31 2.38 -2.93
CA SER A 17 -9.85 1.81 -1.68
C SER A 17 -11.32 1.42 -1.81
N ASP A 18 -12.13 2.23 -2.48
CA ASP A 18 -13.54 1.90 -2.75
C ASP A 18 -13.67 0.68 -3.67
N ALA A 19 -12.82 0.58 -4.68
CA ALA A 19 -12.77 -0.59 -5.55
C ALA A 19 -12.34 -1.86 -4.81
N VAL A 20 -11.34 -1.78 -3.93
CA VAL A 20 -10.93 -2.92 -3.10
C VAL A 20 -12.08 -3.43 -2.25
N LEU A 21 -12.83 -2.53 -1.60
CA LEU A 21 -13.99 -2.90 -0.78
C LEU A 21 -15.18 -3.42 -1.59
N SER A 22 -15.24 -3.11 -2.89
CA SER A 22 -16.29 -3.63 -3.78
C SER A 22 -16.05 -5.06 -4.26
N LEU A 23 -14.82 -5.59 -4.14
CA LEU A 23 -14.47 -6.93 -4.59
C LEU A 23 -15.20 -8.00 -3.78
N ASP A 24 -15.76 -9.00 -4.45
CA ASP A 24 -16.54 -10.07 -3.81
C ASP A 24 -15.71 -10.85 -2.77
N CYS A 25 -14.41 -11.08 -3.05
CA CYS A 25 -13.54 -11.74 -2.09
C CYS A 25 -13.34 -10.93 -0.80
N VAL A 26 -13.33 -9.59 -0.88
CA VAL A 26 -13.21 -8.71 0.29
C VAL A 26 -14.52 -8.67 1.06
N LYS A 27 -15.66 -8.56 0.36
CA LYS A 27 -17.00 -8.61 0.98
C LYS A 27 -17.19 -9.92 1.73
N ASN A 28 -16.89 -11.06 1.06
CA ASN A 28 -16.98 -12.36 1.69
C ASN A 28 -16.09 -12.50 2.92
N ALA A 29 -14.83 -12.04 2.84
CA ALA A 29 -13.90 -12.09 3.97
C ALA A 29 -14.35 -11.18 5.13
N LEU A 30 -15.00 -10.03 4.84
CA LEU A 30 -15.57 -9.16 5.86
C LEU A 30 -16.82 -9.79 6.53
N GLU A 31 -17.60 -10.58 5.81
CA GLU A 31 -18.80 -11.22 6.35
C GLU A 31 -18.48 -12.54 7.10
N ASN A 32 -17.59 -13.36 6.56
CA ASN A 32 -17.42 -14.75 6.98
C ASN A 32 -16.01 -15.10 7.47
N GLY A 33 -15.00 -14.28 7.16
CA GLY A 33 -13.59 -14.55 7.41
C GLY A 33 -12.85 -13.38 8.01
N THR A 34 -11.60 -13.20 7.55
CA THR A 34 -10.66 -12.21 8.04
C THR A 34 -10.11 -11.33 6.91
N VAL A 35 -10.14 -10.01 7.13
CA VAL A 35 -9.41 -9.04 6.30
C VAL A 35 -8.28 -8.44 7.13
N ALA A 36 -7.04 -8.74 6.77
CA ALA A 36 -5.84 -8.18 7.40
C ALA A 36 -5.28 -7.06 6.52
N ILE A 37 -5.10 -5.86 7.07
CA ILE A 37 -4.70 -4.66 6.33
C ILE A 37 -3.41 -4.12 6.90
N HIS A 38 -2.35 -4.06 6.08
CA HIS A 38 -1.12 -3.39 6.47
C HIS A 38 -1.27 -1.87 6.33
N PRO A 39 -1.05 -1.08 7.40
CA PRO A 39 -1.20 0.37 7.37
C PRO A 39 -0.29 1.01 6.33
N SER A 40 -0.85 1.89 5.52
CA SER A 40 -0.13 2.69 4.53
C SER A 40 -1.02 3.81 3.99
N SER A 41 -0.44 4.77 3.27
CA SER A 41 -1.23 5.78 2.57
C SER A 41 -2.19 5.20 1.53
N SER A 42 -1.92 3.98 1.02
CA SER A 42 -2.78 3.29 0.04
C SER A 42 -3.92 2.50 0.67
N THR A 43 -3.90 2.29 1.99
CA THR A 43 -4.89 1.45 2.71
C THR A 43 -5.68 2.20 3.77
N VAL A 44 -5.29 3.45 4.06
CA VAL A 44 -5.90 4.26 5.12
C VAL A 44 -7.39 4.54 4.86
N PHE A 45 -7.78 4.74 3.61
CA PHE A 45 -9.19 4.97 3.25
C PHE A 45 -10.05 3.70 3.37
N ILE A 46 -9.44 2.51 3.25
CA ILE A 46 -10.12 1.24 3.56
C ILE A 46 -10.46 1.21 5.06
N TYR A 47 -9.48 1.53 5.91
CA TYR A 47 -9.69 1.62 7.36
C TYR A 47 -10.75 2.66 7.71
N GLU A 48 -10.66 3.87 7.14
CA GLU A 48 -11.66 4.93 7.34
C GLU A 48 -13.07 4.43 7.02
N LYS A 49 -13.24 3.76 5.89
CA LYS A 49 -14.54 3.28 5.44
C LYS A 49 -15.13 2.19 6.34
N LEU A 50 -14.28 1.29 6.83
CA LEU A 50 -14.70 0.20 7.71
C LEU A 50 -14.97 0.65 9.16
N THR A 51 -14.29 1.70 9.64
CA THR A 51 -14.40 2.15 11.04
C THR A 51 -15.17 3.46 11.22
N GLY A 52 -15.47 4.18 10.13
CA GLY A 52 -16.06 5.52 10.15
C GLY A 52 -15.12 6.64 10.60
N ARG A 53 -13.82 6.37 10.79
CA ARG A 53 -12.83 7.35 11.24
C ARG A 53 -11.44 7.09 10.67
N MET A 54 -10.66 8.14 10.48
CA MET A 54 -9.23 8.02 10.19
C MET A 54 -8.48 7.45 11.40
N PRO A 55 -7.41 6.65 11.19
CA PRO A 55 -6.56 6.21 12.29
C PRO A 55 -5.85 7.41 12.93
N GLY A 56 -5.64 7.37 14.25
CA GLY A 56 -4.96 8.43 15.02
C GLY A 56 -3.45 8.56 14.77
N GLY A 57 -2.88 7.69 13.94
CA GLY A 57 -1.48 7.68 13.50
C GLY A 57 -1.26 6.59 12.46
N LEU A 58 -0.23 6.73 11.65
CA LEU A 58 0.14 5.75 10.64
C LEU A 58 1.50 5.15 10.96
N PHE A 59 1.50 3.87 11.33
CA PHE A 59 2.71 3.07 11.35
C PHE A 59 3.10 2.74 9.90
N VAL A 60 4.11 3.40 9.34
CA VAL A 60 4.58 3.16 7.98
C VAL A 60 6.09 2.98 7.97
N CYS A 61 6.54 1.83 7.52
CA CYS A 61 7.94 1.58 7.18
C CYS A 61 8.07 1.61 5.65
N GLY A 62 8.79 2.58 5.10
CA GLY A 62 8.98 2.68 3.66
C GLY A 62 8.27 3.89 3.05
N VAL A 63 8.29 5.01 3.75
CA VAL A 63 7.96 6.33 3.19
C VAL A 63 9.13 6.79 2.34
N VAL A 64 8.83 7.20 1.11
CA VAL A 64 9.80 7.88 0.25
C VAL A 64 9.47 9.37 0.27
N ASN A 65 10.43 10.19 0.65
CA ASN A 65 10.36 11.66 0.64
C ASN A 65 11.61 12.26 -0.02
N GLU A 66 11.75 13.57 0.01
CA GLU A 66 12.89 14.28 -0.58
C GLU A 66 14.26 13.92 0.04
N LYS A 67 14.26 13.32 1.23
CA LYS A 67 15.49 12.88 1.94
C LYS A 67 15.81 11.40 1.70
N GLY A 68 14.93 10.69 0.99
CA GLY A 68 15.07 9.27 0.68
C GLY A 68 14.04 8.39 1.39
N LEU A 69 14.40 7.13 1.59
CA LEU A 69 13.51 6.18 2.27
C LEU A 69 13.57 6.39 3.79
N ALA A 70 12.39 6.50 4.41
CA ALA A 70 12.23 6.71 5.85
C ALA A 70 11.10 5.85 6.43
N GLY A 71 10.98 5.83 7.76
CA GLY A 71 9.82 5.32 8.49
C GLY A 71 9.05 6.47 9.13
N SER A 72 7.78 6.26 9.50
CA SER A 72 7.06 7.18 10.38
C SER A 72 7.72 7.23 11.77
N LEU A 73 7.42 8.28 12.55
CA LEU A 73 7.96 8.43 13.90
C LEU A 73 7.63 7.20 14.76
N GLU A 74 6.40 6.72 14.67
CA GLU A 74 5.93 5.52 15.39
C GLU A 74 6.71 4.26 15.00
N ALA A 75 7.04 4.10 13.71
CA ALA A 75 7.85 2.99 13.22
C ALA A 75 9.29 3.07 13.73
N VAL A 76 9.88 4.26 13.71
CA VAL A 76 11.24 4.50 14.18
C VAL A 76 11.35 4.28 15.70
N GLU A 77 10.41 4.77 16.48
CA GLU A 77 10.38 4.59 17.95
C GLU A 77 10.23 3.12 18.30
N MET A 78 9.39 2.38 17.60
CA MET A 78 9.25 0.94 17.79
C MET A 78 10.56 0.21 17.49
N ILE A 79 11.23 0.52 16.39
CA ILE A 79 12.52 -0.08 16.03
C ILE A 79 13.59 0.26 17.08
N ARG A 80 13.63 1.49 17.58
CA ARG A 80 14.58 1.94 18.62
C ARG A 80 14.36 1.22 19.96
N SER A 81 13.11 1.05 20.38
CA SER A 81 12.77 0.39 21.65
C SER A 81 13.11 -1.10 21.67
N ARG A 82 13.08 -1.76 20.52
CA ARG A 82 13.28 -3.21 20.38
C ARG A 82 14.69 -3.61 19.95
N GLY A 83 15.44 -2.71 19.34
CA GLY A 83 16.69 -2.99 18.63
C GLY A 83 16.45 -3.65 17.27
N LEU A 84 17.33 -3.39 16.31
CA LEU A 84 17.30 -3.98 14.97
C LEU A 84 17.38 -5.53 15.06
N GLY A 85 16.39 -6.20 14.51
CA GLY A 85 16.38 -7.66 14.37
C GLY A 85 15.81 -8.45 15.55
N LYS A 86 15.37 -7.81 16.63
CA LYS A 86 14.68 -8.49 17.72
C LYS A 86 13.17 -8.36 17.55
N HIS A 87 12.55 -9.29 16.84
CA HIS A 87 11.10 -9.47 16.87
C HIS A 87 10.73 -10.38 18.04
N ASP A 88 10.02 -9.86 19.05
CA ASP A 88 9.23 -10.72 19.92
C ASP A 88 7.94 -11.07 19.15
N PRO A 89 7.73 -12.34 18.80
CA PRO A 89 6.51 -12.76 18.11
C PRO A 89 5.23 -12.55 18.94
N ARG A 90 5.37 -12.24 20.24
CA ARG A 90 4.24 -11.98 21.16
C ARG A 90 3.88 -10.50 21.25
N GLU A 91 4.63 -9.59 20.63
CA GLU A 91 4.31 -8.18 20.66
C GLU A 91 3.16 -7.84 19.71
N VAL A 92 2.20 -7.16 20.29
CA VAL A 92 1.02 -6.59 19.65
C VAL A 92 1.40 -5.83 18.39
N SER A 93 0.94 -6.31 17.26
CA SER A 93 1.18 -5.66 15.97
C SER A 93 0.33 -4.40 15.85
N LYS A 94 0.92 -3.23 16.12
CA LYS A 94 0.39 -1.96 15.58
C LYS A 94 0.51 -1.90 14.04
N GLU A 95 1.11 -2.94 13.47
CA GLU A 95 1.51 -3.05 12.07
C GLU A 95 0.42 -3.63 11.15
N THR A 96 -0.71 -4.07 11.70
CA THR A 96 -1.77 -4.69 10.89
C THR A 96 -3.12 -4.43 11.54
N TRP A 97 -4.05 -3.88 10.77
CA TRP A 97 -5.45 -3.80 11.16
C TRP A 97 -6.15 -5.09 10.74
N VAL A 98 -6.76 -5.77 11.68
CA VAL A 98 -7.43 -7.06 11.45
C VAL A 98 -8.93 -6.87 11.65
N PHE A 99 -9.70 -7.25 10.64
CA PHE A 99 -11.15 -7.28 10.70
C PHE A 99 -11.61 -8.74 10.63
N GLU A 100 -12.08 -9.27 11.73
CA GLU A 100 -12.71 -10.60 11.79
C GLU A 100 -14.21 -10.43 11.70
N LYS A 101 -14.82 -10.95 10.63
CA LYS A 101 -16.26 -10.82 10.36
C LYS A 101 -16.74 -9.37 10.50
N GLY A 102 -15.97 -8.43 9.95
CA GLY A 102 -16.26 -7.00 9.97
C GLY A 102 -15.90 -6.29 11.28
N GLU A 103 -15.56 -6.99 12.34
CA GLU A 103 -15.17 -6.37 13.62
C GLU A 103 -13.66 -6.13 13.71
N LEU A 104 -13.27 -4.91 14.03
CA LEU A 104 -11.86 -4.56 14.24
C LEU A 104 -11.30 -5.26 15.48
N ARG A 105 -10.28 -6.07 15.26
CA ARG A 105 -9.47 -6.69 16.31
C ARG A 105 -8.13 -5.97 16.41
N THR A 106 -7.68 -5.74 17.61
CA THR A 106 -6.40 -5.08 17.89
C THR A 106 -5.52 -6.01 18.72
N GLY A 107 -4.21 -5.85 18.55
CA GLY A 107 -3.28 -6.53 19.43
C GLY A 107 -2.89 -7.93 19.00
N ILE A 108 -3.23 -8.37 17.80
CA ILE A 108 -2.87 -9.70 17.29
C ILE A 108 -1.48 -9.62 16.63
N PRO A 109 -0.51 -10.44 17.03
CA PRO A 109 0.81 -10.50 16.39
C PRO A 109 0.71 -10.92 14.91
N LEU A 110 1.54 -10.33 14.04
CA LEU A 110 1.53 -10.65 12.61
C LEU A 110 1.70 -12.15 12.33
N GLY A 111 2.55 -12.85 13.09
CA GLY A 111 2.74 -14.29 12.94
C GLY A 111 1.44 -15.06 13.17
N GLU A 112 0.72 -14.74 14.24
CA GLU A 112 -0.57 -15.35 14.56
C GLU A 112 -1.62 -15.05 13.50
N ILE A 113 -1.68 -13.80 12.98
CA ILE A 113 -2.56 -13.46 11.87
C ILE A 113 -2.24 -14.36 10.68
N LEU A 114 -0.99 -14.42 10.26
CA LEU A 114 -0.57 -15.15 9.07
C LEU A 114 -0.76 -16.67 9.22
N ASP A 115 -0.60 -17.21 10.42
CA ASP A 115 -0.77 -18.65 10.69
C ASP A 115 -2.25 -19.08 10.65
N ASN A 116 -3.19 -18.14 10.82
CA ASN A 116 -4.62 -18.40 10.85
C ASN A 116 -5.38 -18.03 9.56
N LEU A 117 -4.75 -17.31 8.61
CA LEU A 117 -5.40 -16.98 7.34
C LEU A 117 -5.62 -18.23 6.48
N THR A 118 -6.77 -18.28 5.81
CA THR A 118 -7.23 -19.37 4.93
C THR A 118 -7.55 -18.88 3.52
N GLY A 119 -7.99 -19.74 2.62
CA GLY A 119 -8.37 -19.39 1.25
C GLY A 119 -9.50 -18.38 1.11
N ASP A 120 -10.34 -18.24 2.13
CA ASP A 120 -11.43 -17.27 2.17
C ASP A 120 -11.03 -15.90 2.70
N ASP A 121 -9.80 -15.79 3.22
CA ASP A 121 -9.29 -14.57 3.85
C ASP A 121 -8.50 -13.71 2.87
N VAL A 122 -8.36 -12.43 3.24
CA VAL A 122 -7.69 -11.42 2.41
C VAL A 122 -6.65 -10.66 3.21
N TYR A 123 -5.43 -10.55 2.66
CA TYR A 123 -4.39 -9.65 3.15
C TYR A 123 -4.21 -8.48 2.18
N ILE A 124 -4.30 -7.25 2.66
CA ILE A 124 -4.21 -6.03 1.85
C ILE A 124 -2.96 -5.24 2.22
N LYS A 125 -2.14 -4.90 1.24
CA LYS A 125 -0.89 -4.15 1.45
C LYS A 125 -0.57 -3.23 0.30
N GLY A 126 -0.20 -1.98 0.60
CA GLY A 126 0.34 -1.04 -0.40
C GLY A 126 1.69 -1.49 -0.96
N CYS A 127 2.03 -0.98 -2.14
CA CYS A 127 3.30 -1.19 -2.84
C CYS A 127 4.08 0.11 -3.01
N ASN A 128 5.36 -0.01 -3.38
CA ASN A 128 6.26 1.11 -3.65
C ASN A 128 6.57 1.29 -5.13
N ALA A 129 6.39 0.25 -5.95
CA ALA A 129 6.60 0.29 -7.38
C ALA A 129 5.55 -0.54 -8.11
N LEU A 130 5.22 -0.10 -9.32
CA LEU A 130 4.38 -0.78 -10.31
C LEU A 130 5.14 -0.79 -11.63
N ASP A 131 5.10 -1.89 -12.39
CA ASP A 131 5.70 -1.94 -13.72
C ASP A 131 4.64 -1.86 -14.84
N PRO A 132 5.07 -1.64 -16.10
CA PRO A 132 4.14 -1.57 -17.24
C PRO A 132 3.39 -2.87 -17.51
N TYR A 133 3.78 -3.96 -16.89
CA TYR A 133 3.17 -5.28 -17.06
C TYR A 133 2.18 -5.62 -15.94
N GLY A 134 1.88 -4.65 -15.06
CA GLY A 134 0.94 -4.81 -13.95
C GLY A 134 1.52 -5.56 -12.74
N LYS A 135 2.84 -5.75 -12.66
CA LYS A 135 3.49 -6.32 -11.48
C LYS A 135 3.89 -5.23 -10.50
N ALA A 136 3.82 -5.55 -9.22
CA ALA A 136 4.15 -4.61 -8.16
C ALA A 136 5.35 -5.08 -7.33
N GLY A 137 5.98 -4.12 -6.64
CA GLY A 137 7.12 -4.35 -5.76
C GLY A 137 7.01 -3.55 -4.46
N VAL A 138 7.52 -4.14 -3.39
CA VAL A 138 7.53 -3.54 -2.05
C VAL A 138 8.96 -3.32 -1.61
N LEU A 139 9.31 -2.09 -1.24
CA LEU A 139 10.60 -1.79 -0.62
C LEU A 139 10.65 -2.35 0.80
N PHE A 140 11.79 -2.89 1.17
CA PHE A 140 12.07 -3.37 2.53
C PHE A 140 13.53 -3.10 2.91
N SER A 141 13.78 -2.90 4.20
CA SER A 141 15.06 -2.48 4.74
C SER A 141 15.63 -3.41 5.82
N ASN A 142 15.07 -4.62 5.98
CA ASN A 142 15.53 -5.57 6.97
C ASN A 142 16.23 -6.78 6.32
N PRO A 143 17.57 -6.82 6.25
CA PRO A 143 18.29 -7.92 5.63
C PRO A 143 18.16 -9.24 6.39
N ALA A 144 18.07 -9.20 7.73
CA ALA A 144 18.00 -10.40 8.57
C ALA A 144 16.62 -11.08 8.56
N GLY A 145 15.58 -10.39 8.07
CA GLY A 145 14.18 -10.83 8.19
C GLY A 145 13.57 -11.44 6.93
N GLY A 146 14.36 -11.89 5.94
CA GLY A 146 13.83 -12.60 4.76
C GLY A 146 12.83 -11.77 3.93
N GLY A 147 13.00 -10.44 3.84
CA GLY A 147 12.11 -9.56 3.09
C GLY A 147 11.15 -8.74 3.98
N GLY A 148 11.40 -8.67 5.28
CA GLY A 148 10.56 -7.93 6.23
C GLY A 148 9.13 -8.46 6.30
N THR A 149 8.17 -7.59 6.53
CA THR A 149 6.74 -7.96 6.59
C THR A 149 6.27 -8.63 5.31
N ILE A 150 6.64 -8.09 4.13
CA ILE A 150 6.20 -8.64 2.85
C ILE A 150 6.77 -10.05 2.59
N GLY A 151 8.01 -10.30 2.98
CA GLY A 151 8.61 -11.64 2.88
C GLY A 151 7.85 -12.67 3.73
N LYS A 152 7.44 -12.31 4.96
CA LYS A 152 6.61 -13.16 5.83
C LYS A 152 5.24 -13.44 5.22
N VAL A 153 4.56 -12.42 4.70
CA VAL A 153 3.26 -12.55 4.03
C VAL A 153 3.36 -13.48 2.83
N MET A 154 4.35 -13.29 1.96
CA MET A 154 4.54 -14.14 0.79
C MET A 154 4.95 -15.58 1.16
N ALA A 155 5.69 -15.78 2.24
CA ALA A 155 6.04 -17.11 2.74
C ALA A 155 4.81 -17.83 3.33
N ALA A 156 3.96 -17.13 4.08
CA ALA A 156 2.71 -17.68 4.60
C ALA A 156 1.74 -18.03 3.46
N ARG A 157 1.56 -17.12 2.49
CA ARG A 157 0.70 -17.36 1.33
C ARG A 157 1.07 -18.62 0.54
N ARG A 158 2.34 -18.98 0.47
CA ARG A 158 2.79 -20.24 -0.18
C ARG A 158 2.35 -21.50 0.56
N LYS A 159 2.00 -21.38 1.83
CA LYS A 159 1.56 -22.49 2.67
C LYS A 159 0.05 -22.54 2.82
N GLN A 160 -0.58 -21.36 2.81
CA GLN A 160 -2.01 -21.17 3.08
C GLN A 160 -2.57 -20.30 1.95
N ASP A 161 -3.45 -20.75 1.17
CA ASP A 161 -3.90 -20.15 -0.10
C ASP A 161 -4.79 -18.89 0.07
N PHE A 162 -4.49 -18.00 1.05
CA PHE A 162 -5.21 -16.74 1.22
C PHE A 162 -4.89 -15.74 0.11
N ARG A 163 -5.79 -14.80 -0.12
CA ARG A 163 -5.63 -13.79 -1.17
C ARG A 163 -4.80 -12.62 -0.70
N VAL A 164 -3.93 -12.11 -1.56
CA VAL A 164 -3.18 -10.86 -1.30
C VAL A 164 -3.54 -9.83 -2.35
N LEU A 165 -3.99 -8.66 -1.88
CA LEU A 165 -4.38 -7.53 -2.71
C LEU A 165 -3.38 -6.38 -2.53
N PHE A 166 -3.01 -5.76 -3.64
CA PHE A 166 -2.05 -4.66 -3.69
C PHE A 166 -2.70 -3.42 -4.30
N PRO A 167 -3.35 -2.56 -3.48
CA PRO A 167 -3.77 -1.23 -3.93
C PRO A 167 -2.54 -0.36 -4.24
N VAL A 168 -2.41 0.09 -5.47
CA VAL A 168 -1.26 0.87 -5.93
C VAL A 168 -1.67 1.87 -7.00
N GLY A 169 -1.40 3.15 -6.79
CA GLY A 169 -1.65 4.20 -7.77
C GLY A 169 -0.60 4.22 -8.89
N LEU A 170 -1.00 4.69 -10.06
CA LEU A 170 -0.14 4.87 -11.23
C LEU A 170 1.00 5.86 -10.99
N GLU A 171 0.93 6.67 -9.92
CA GLU A 171 2.03 7.52 -9.49
C GLU A 171 3.31 6.74 -9.14
N LYS A 172 3.18 5.42 -8.97
CA LYS A 172 4.30 4.51 -8.65
C LYS A 172 4.79 3.70 -9.84
N LEU A 173 4.33 4.04 -11.05
CA LEU A 173 4.77 3.36 -12.26
C LEU A 173 6.26 3.66 -12.53
N ILE A 174 7.06 2.58 -12.65
CA ILE A 174 8.45 2.66 -13.08
C ILE A 174 8.59 2.10 -14.51
N PRO A 175 9.52 2.64 -15.33
CA PRO A 175 9.58 2.29 -16.76
C PRO A 175 10.32 0.97 -17.05
N VAL A 176 10.64 0.18 -16.02
CA VAL A 176 11.32 -1.12 -16.13
C VAL A 176 10.55 -2.20 -15.38
N SER A 177 10.79 -3.48 -15.68
CA SER A 177 10.13 -4.55 -14.94
C SER A 177 10.55 -4.56 -13.47
N ILE A 178 9.63 -4.97 -12.58
CA ILE A 178 9.93 -5.13 -11.15
C ILE A 178 11.11 -6.07 -10.92
N ASN A 179 11.24 -7.12 -11.72
CA ASN A 179 12.36 -8.05 -11.60
C ASN A 179 13.70 -7.40 -12.00
N GLU A 180 13.70 -6.52 -12.99
CA GLU A 180 14.89 -5.75 -13.38
C GLU A 180 15.28 -4.76 -12.28
N ALA A 181 14.33 -4.00 -11.78
CA ALA A 181 14.54 -3.06 -10.66
C ALA A 181 15.05 -3.79 -9.40
N ALA A 182 14.48 -4.96 -9.07
CA ALA A 182 14.93 -5.76 -7.93
C ALA A 182 16.37 -6.28 -8.10
N ARG A 183 16.75 -6.68 -9.32
CA ARG A 183 18.15 -7.07 -9.62
C ARG A 183 19.12 -5.89 -9.55
N ALA A 184 18.70 -4.71 -10.03
CA ALA A 184 19.54 -3.52 -10.04
C ALA A 184 19.94 -3.07 -8.62
N ILE A 185 19.00 -3.07 -7.67
CA ILE A 185 19.30 -2.71 -6.28
C ILE A 185 19.97 -3.86 -5.52
N GLY A 186 19.77 -5.11 -5.96
CA GLY A 186 20.23 -6.28 -5.24
C GLY A 186 19.61 -6.39 -3.84
N PHE A 187 20.28 -7.13 -2.96
CA PHE A 187 19.85 -7.25 -1.57
C PHE A 187 20.62 -6.25 -0.70
N MET A 188 20.14 -5.00 -0.65
CA MET A 188 20.73 -3.89 0.13
C MET A 188 22.24 -3.66 -0.17
N LYS A 189 22.60 -3.71 -1.44
CA LYS A 189 24.00 -3.60 -1.90
C LYS A 189 24.40 -2.19 -2.36
N ALA A 190 23.61 -1.17 -2.07
CA ALA A 190 24.00 0.20 -2.37
C ALA A 190 25.11 0.64 -1.43
N ASP A 191 26.22 1.13 -1.98
CA ASP A 191 27.34 1.69 -1.20
C ASP A 191 26.95 3.00 -0.53
N LEU A 192 26.07 3.76 -1.18
CA LEU A 192 25.50 5.01 -0.67
C LEU A 192 23.98 5.01 -0.84
N ALA A 193 23.26 5.58 0.10
CA ALA A 193 21.81 5.70 0.05
C ALA A 193 21.35 7.05 0.61
N MET A 194 20.34 7.64 -0.04
CA MET A 194 19.57 8.71 0.57
C MET A 194 18.53 8.07 1.50
N GLY A 195 18.64 8.34 2.80
CA GLY A 195 17.80 7.67 3.81
C GLY A 195 18.24 6.23 4.07
N ILE A 196 17.27 5.33 4.26
CA ILE A 196 17.52 3.94 4.60
C ILE A 196 17.86 3.12 3.35
N PRO A 197 18.95 2.35 3.32
CA PRO A 197 19.16 1.39 2.25
C PRO A 197 18.01 0.39 2.18
N ALA A 198 17.54 0.09 0.98
CA ALA A 198 16.44 -0.81 0.74
C ALA A 198 16.77 -1.88 -0.30
N ALA A 199 15.95 -2.90 -0.34
CA ALA A 199 15.81 -3.83 -1.46
C ALA A 199 14.36 -3.78 -1.96
N LEU A 200 14.12 -4.23 -3.19
CA LEU A 200 12.78 -4.35 -3.77
C LEU A 200 12.37 -5.81 -3.78
N PHE A 201 11.24 -6.11 -3.13
CA PHE A 201 10.64 -7.44 -3.13
C PHE A 201 9.56 -7.51 -4.21
N PRO A 202 9.75 -8.29 -5.29
CA PRO A 202 8.69 -8.58 -6.26
C PRO A 202 7.55 -9.32 -5.56
N VAL A 203 6.32 -8.83 -5.71
CA VAL A 203 5.16 -9.44 -5.05
C VAL A 203 4.30 -10.21 -6.04
N ASP A 204 3.60 -11.20 -5.51
CA ASP A 204 2.61 -12.00 -6.23
C ASP A 204 1.23 -11.85 -5.54
N GLY A 205 0.24 -11.39 -6.30
CA GLY A 205 -1.12 -11.11 -5.83
C GLY A 205 -1.87 -10.23 -6.82
N THR A 206 -3.10 -9.85 -6.47
CA THR A 206 -3.93 -9.01 -7.31
C THR A 206 -3.57 -7.55 -7.13
N VAL A 207 -3.17 -6.90 -8.20
CA VAL A 207 -2.85 -5.47 -8.25
C VAL A 207 -4.11 -4.69 -8.64
N ILE A 208 -4.46 -3.66 -7.85
CA ILE A 208 -5.60 -2.77 -8.12
C ILE A 208 -5.06 -1.36 -8.31
N THR A 209 -5.27 -0.82 -9.51
CA THR A 209 -4.89 0.55 -9.90
C THR A 209 -6.14 1.39 -10.17
N GLU A 210 -5.96 2.67 -10.51
CA GLU A 210 -7.06 3.55 -10.95
C GLU A 210 -7.82 2.95 -12.14
N VAL A 211 -7.11 2.33 -13.08
CA VAL A 211 -7.72 1.73 -14.28
C VAL A 211 -8.66 0.60 -13.92
N SER A 212 -8.17 -0.39 -13.17
CA SER A 212 -9.00 -1.51 -12.73
C SER A 212 -10.08 -1.11 -11.73
N ALA A 213 -9.83 -0.05 -10.93
CA ALA A 213 -10.82 0.48 -10.01
C ALA A 213 -12.01 1.12 -10.73
N LEU A 214 -11.76 1.90 -11.78
CA LEU A 214 -12.79 2.54 -12.59
C LEU A 214 -13.61 1.51 -13.36
N GLU A 215 -12.96 0.48 -13.89
CA GLU A 215 -13.64 -0.63 -14.54
C GLU A 215 -14.53 -1.40 -13.56
N ALA A 216 -14.00 -1.76 -12.40
CA ALA A 216 -14.73 -2.55 -11.39
C ALA A 216 -15.93 -1.81 -10.79
N LEU A 217 -15.82 -0.49 -10.57
CA LEU A 217 -16.86 0.31 -9.93
C LEU A 217 -17.93 0.81 -10.90
N TYR A 218 -17.54 1.12 -12.14
CA TYR A 218 -18.41 1.85 -13.09
C TYR A 218 -18.51 1.20 -14.46
N GLY A 219 -17.80 0.11 -14.73
CA GLY A 219 -17.82 -0.53 -16.06
C GLY A 219 -17.17 0.32 -17.16
N VAL A 220 -16.48 1.39 -16.83
CA VAL A 220 -15.83 2.27 -17.81
C VAL A 220 -14.41 1.82 -18.13
N ARG A 221 -14.00 1.98 -19.38
CA ARG A 221 -12.60 1.82 -19.76
C ARG A 221 -11.83 3.10 -19.46
N ALA A 222 -10.73 2.98 -18.72
CA ALA A 222 -9.84 4.10 -18.41
C ALA A 222 -8.50 3.96 -19.11
N THR A 223 -8.01 5.05 -19.73
CA THR A 223 -6.72 5.08 -20.42
C THR A 223 -5.89 6.23 -19.86
N PRO A 224 -4.73 5.96 -19.22
CA PRO A 224 -3.82 7.01 -18.80
C PRO A 224 -3.21 7.73 -20.01
N ILE A 225 -3.22 9.06 -19.98
CA ILE A 225 -2.68 9.90 -21.06
C ILE A 225 -1.55 10.83 -20.61
N SER A 226 -1.46 11.13 -19.32
CA SER A 226 -0.33 11.85 -18.75
C SER A 226 -0.14 11.55 -17.26
N ALA A 227 1.04 11.84 -16.76
CA ALA A 227 1.37 11.80 -15.34
C ALA A 227 2.32 12.95 -14.99
N GLY A 228 2.25 13.42 -13.75
CA GLY A 228 3.06 14.53 -13.25
C GLY A 228 2.22 15.77 -12.94
N SER A 229 2.82 16.72 -12.23
CA SER A 229 2.18 17.99 -11.87
C SER A 229 3.21 18.96 -11.31
N ILE A 230 2.82 20.24 -11.15
CA ILE A 230 3.60 21.27 -10.44
C ILE A 230 3.00 21.55 -9.06
N GLY A 231 3.87 21.96 -8.14
CA GLY A 231 3.46 22.30 -6.77
C GLY A 231 3.15 21.06 -5.92
N GLY A 232 2.31 21.21 -4.90
CA GLY A 232 1.99 20.16 -3.93
C GLY A 232 1.17 18.97 -4.46
N THR A 233 0.92 18.89 -5.76
CA THR A 233 0.12 17.84 -6.42
C THR A 233 0.96 16.85 -7.23
N GLY A 234 2.26 16.75 -6.97
CA GLY A 234 3.16 15.82 -7.67
C GLY A 234 2.62 14.39 -7.70
N GLY A 235 2.75 13.72 -8.87
CA GLY A 235 2.25 12.37 -9.08
C GLY A 235 0.78 12.28 -9.53
N CYS A 236 0.13 13.38 -9.93
CA CYS A 236 -1.19 13.32 -10.57
C CYS A 236 -1.16 12.46 -11.83
N VAL A 237 -2.28 11.81 -12.11
CA VAL A 237 -2.51 11.08 -13.35
C VAL A 237 -3.73 11.67 -14.08
N THR A 238 -3.61 11.82 -15.40
CA THR A 238 -4.72 12.20 -16.26
C THR A 238 -5.20 10.96 -17.01
N LEU A 239 -6.50 10.72 -16.95
CA LEU A 239 -7.13 9.56 -17.58
C LEU A 239 -8.23 10.03 -18.54
N VAL A 240 -8.39 9.33 -19.64
CA VAL A 240 -9.62 9.36 -20.46
C VAL A 240 -10.47 8.19 -20.04
N ILE A 241 -11.70 8.44 -19.62
CA ILE A 241 -12.71 7.42 -19.33
C ILE A 241 -13.71 7.33 -20.48
N GLU A 242 -14.05 6.10 -20.89
CA GLU A 242 -14.96 5.80 -22.01
C GLU A 242 -15.93 4.70 -21.60
N GLY A 243 -17.19 4.84 -21.98
CA GLY A 243 -18.24 3.87 -21.73
C GLY A 243 -19.60 4.39 -22.21
N GLU A 244 -20.65 3.73 -21.77
CA GLU A 244 -22.02 4.23 -21.98
C GLU A 244 -22.19 5.56 -21.24
N GLU A 245 -23.11 6.40 -21.72
CA GLU A 245 -23.26 7.76 -21.18
C GLU A 245 -23.63 7.79 -19.68
N PRO A 246 -24.55 6.96 -19.17
CA PRO A 246 -24.89 6.93 -17.74
C PRO A 246 -23.70 6.57 -16.88
N GLU A 247 -22.93 5.53 -17.26
CA GLU A 247 -21.75 5.04 -16.52
C GLU A 247 -20.65 6.09 -16.43
N VAL A 248 -20.35 6.75 -17.56
CA VAL A 248 -19.35 7.82 -17.59
C VAL A 248 -19.77 9.03 -16.74
N ARG A 249 -21.07 9.40 -16.75
CA ARG A 249 -21.58 10.50 -15.93
C ARG A 249 -21.55 10.18 -14.45
N GLU A 250 -21.91 8.96 -14.06
CA GLU A 250 -21.86 8.49 -12.68
C GLU A 250 -20.42 8.48 -12.18
N CYS A 251 -19.52 7.86 -12.94
CA CYS A 251 -18.09 7.84 -12.67
C CYS A 251 -17.53 9.26 -12.50
N PHE A 252 -17.80 10.15 -13.44
CA PHE A 252 -17.34 11.55 -13.40
C PHE A 252 -17.84 12.29 -12.17
N SER A 253 -19.12 12.10 -11.81
CA SER A 253 -19.73 12.71 -10.62
C SER A 253 -19.07 12.21 -9.33
N TYR A 254 -18.79 10.92 -9.23
CA TYR A 254 -18.05 10.36 -8.10
C TYR A 254 -16.62 10.93 -8.02
N LEU A 255 -15.92 11.02 -9.15
CA LEU A 255 -14.57 11.58 -9.17
C LEU A 255 -14.55 13.05 -8.73
N LEU A 256 -15.58 13.82 -9.05
CA LEU A 256 -15.75 15.19 -8.52
C LEU A 256 -15.99 15.19 -7.00
N LEU A 257 -16.73 14.23 -6.48
CA LEU A 257 -17.03 14.12 -5.05
C LEU A 257 -15.78 13.84 -4.21
N ILE A 258 -14.84 13.06 -4.73
CA ILE A 258 -13.59 12.72 -4.00
C ILE A 258 -12.48 13.78 -4.17
N LYS A 259 -12.72 14.84 -4.96
CA LYS A 259 -11.75 15.92 -5.12
C LYS A 259 -11.38 16.56 -3.77
N GLY A 260 -10.09 16.81 -3.61
CA GLY A 260 -9.55 17.39 -2.38
C GLY A 260 -9.46 16.40 -1.21
N ALA A 261 -9.60 15.09 -1.45
CA ALA A 261 -9.34 14.07 -0.42
C ALA A 261 -7.97 14.28 0.23
N LYS A 262 -7.90 14.11 1.55
CA LYS A 262 -6.69 14.32 2.35
C LYS A 262 -6.28 13.04 3.06
N LEU A 263 -4.99 12.79 3.12
CA LEU A 263 -4.42 11.78 4.01
C LEU A 263 -4.33 12.33 5.44
N PRO A 264 -4.33 11.46 6.47
CA PRO A 264 -3.97 11.88 7.81
C PRO A 264 -2.53 12.41 7.82
N GLU A 265 -2.23 13.27 8.77
CA GLU A 265 -0.88 13.78 8.96
C GLU A 265 0.08 12.64 9.26
N LEU A 266 1.21 12.63 8.57
CA LEU A 266 2.28 11.66 8.79
C LEU A 266 3.34 12.31 9.66
N HIS A 267 3.51 11.80 10.87
CA HIS A 267 4.57 12.24 11.76
C HIS A 267 5.90 11.62 11.32
N LEU A 268 6.80 12.44 10.80
CA LEU A 268 8.16 12.03 10.46
C LEU A 268 9.11 12.34 11.64
N PRO A 269 10.20 11.55 11.81
CA PRO A 269 11.22 11.87 12.79
C PRO A 269 11.83 13.27 12.55
N PRO A 270 12.25 13.98 13.64
CA PRO A 270 12.90 15.27 13.50
C PRO A 270 14.15 15.20 12.60
N GLU A 271 14.44 16.29 11.91
CA GLU A 271 15.52 16.37 10.90
C GLU A 271 16.90 16.01 11.46
N ASP A 272 17.18 16.32 12.71
CA ASP A 272 18.50 16.20 13.37
C ASP A 272 18.71 14.85 14.07
N GLY A 273 17.73 13.97 14.06
CA GLY A 273 17.87 12.63 14.64
C GLY A 273 18.54 11.66 13.67
N PRO A 274 19.46 10.80 14.12
CA PRO A 274 19.89 9.68 13.30
C PRO A 274 18.66 8.80 13.05
N VAL A 275 18.14 8.88 11.85
CA VAL A 275 16.92 8.16 11.43
C VAL A 275 17.12 6.66 11.56
N TYR A 276 18.36 6.21 11.46
CA TYR A 276 18.79 4.84 11.76
C TYR A 276 20.22 4.85 12.30
N PRO A 277 20.59 3.92 13.19
CA PRO A 277 21.99 3.76 13.54
C PRO A 277 22.78 3.55 12.25
N LYS A 278 23.89 4.29 12.07
CA LYS A 278 24.83 4.02 10.98
C LYS A 278 25.08 2.52 11.03
N LEU A 279 24.63 1.80 10.00
CA LEU A 279 25.09 0.43 9.80
C LEU A 279 26.61 0.56 9.62
N SER A 280 27.38 0.33 10.68
CA SER A 280 28.79 0.11 10.57
C SER A 280 28.95 -1.14 9.73
N ILE A 281 29.41 -0.95 8.51
CA ILE A 281 29.87 -1.99 7.61
C ILE A 281 31.06 -2.70 8.27
#